data_fb9d8c42b050e04e7eee798e7426ab75
#
_entry.id   fb9d8c42b050e04e7eee798e7426ab75
#
_cell.length_a   1.000
_cell.length_b   1.000
_cell.length_c   1.000
_cell.angle_alpha   90.00
_cell.angle_beta   90.00
_cell.angle_gamma   90.00
#
_symmetry.space_group_name_H-M   'P 1'
#
loop_
_entity.id
_entity.type
_entity.pdbx_description
1 polymer ?
#
loop_
_entity_poly.entity_id
_entity_poly.type
_entity_poly.pdbx_seq_one_letter_code
_entity_poly.pdbx_strand_id
1 'polypeptide(L)'
;MVAAVQNGQGRLTGIHRTFLKPEGDGKAFVTSSKKMAGVVWGGAIRLCPAAATLGIAEGIETALSVTLAAHLPVWVAGSLGNMAALDLPPVVKDLVLCVDADGDQSALAKTIEKAQAFHAARGRRVRIARPLAGMDFNDMLRGAEV
;
A
#
# COMPACT_ATOMS: atom_id res chain seq x y z
N MET A 1 10.65 7.63 11.37
CA MET A 1 9.85 6.38 11.40
C MET A 1 10.57 5.33 10.55
N VAL A 2 10.61 4.09 11.02
CA VAL A 2 11.16 2.93 10.28
C VAL A 2 10.11 1.83 10.25
N ALA A 3 9.89 1.24 9.08
CA ALA A 3 8.97 0.12 8.90
C ALA A 3 9.70 -1.06 8.25
N ALA A 4 9.41 -2.27 8.71
CA ALA A 4 9.97 -3.52 8.20
C ALA A 4 9.29 -3.91 6.88
N VAL A 5 10.09 -4.26 5.87
CA VAL A 5 9.61 -4.93 4.65
C VAL A 5 9.84 -6.41 4.78
N GLN A 6 8.78 -7.19 4.62
CA GLN A 6 8.80 -8.64 4.78
C GLN A 6 8.41 -9.34 3.48
N ASN A 7 9.09 -10.44 3.15
CA ASN A 7 8.73 -11.28 2.00
C ASN A 7 7.49 -12.15 2.28
N GLY A 8 7.07 -13.00 1.33
CA GLY A 8 5.92 -13.89 1.47
C GLY A 8 5.96 -14.81 2.70
N GLN A 9 7.16 -15.23 3.12
CA GLN A 9 7.37 -16.05 4.32
C GLN A 9 7.45 -15.25 5.64
N GLY A 10 7.26 -13.92 5.60
CA GLY A 10 7.33 -13.06 6.78
C GLY A 10 8.74 -12.71 7.25
N ARG A 11 9.78 -13.05 6.48
CA ARG A 11 11.16 -12.71 6.82
C ARG A 11 11.44 -11.25 6.49
N LEU A 12 12.15 -10.56 7.36
CA LEU A 12 12.67 -9.22 7.12
C LEU A 12 13.65 -9.26 5.95
N THR A 13 13.38 -8.48 4.91
CA THR A 13 14.24 -8.38 3.71
C THR A 13 14.67 -6.96 3.41
N GLY A 14 13.98 -5.98 3.95
CA GLY A 14 14.28 -4.58 3.75
C GLY A 14 13.60 -3.68 4.78
N ILE A 15 13.90 -2.41 4.70
CA ILE A 15 13.29 -1.38 5.54
C ILE A 15 12.81 -0.21 4.69
N HIS A 16 11.71 0.40 5.11
CA HIS A 16 11.25 1.71 4.65
C HIS A 16 11.49 2.74 5.75
N ARG A 17 12.11 3.85 5.41
CA ARG A 17 12.38 4.96 6.32
C ARG A 17 11.60 6.19 5.87
N THR A 18 10.87 6.81 6.79
CA THR A 18 10.27 8.13 6.60
C THR A 18 10.90 9.10 7.58
N PHE A 19 11.53 10.14 7.07
CA PHE A 19 12.09 11.22 7.88
C PHE A 19 10.93 12.15 8.24
N LEU A 20 10.68 12.27 9.54
CA LEU A 20 9.65 13.16 10.09
C LEU A 20 10.30 14.40 10.67
N LYS A 21 9.52 15.47 10.80
CA LYS A 21 9.92 16.64 11.58
C LYS A 21 10.08 16.26 13.06
N PRO A 22 10.87 17.00 13.84
CA PRO A 22 11.07 16.71 15.26
C PRO A 22 9.76 16.63 16.05
N GLU A 23 8.79 17.47 15.72
CA GLU A 23 7.47 17.57 16.34
C GLU A 23 6.53 16.45 15.91
N GLY A 24 6.87 15.67 14.85
CA GLY A 24 6.07 14.58 14.33
C GLY A 24 4.88 14.99 13.46
N ASP A 25 4.69 16.26 13.19
CA ASP A 25 3.56 16.85 12.46
C ASP A 25 3.70 16.80 10.93
N GLY A 26 4.56 15.93 10.42
CA GLY A 26 4.75 15.74 8.98
C GLY A 26 6.13 15.26 8.59
N LYS A 27 6.36 15.20 7.27
CA LYS A 27 7.65 14.78 6.71
C LYS A 27 8.68 15.90 6.85
N ALA A 28 9.94 15.51 7.15
CA ALA A 28 11.05 16.43 7.23
C ALA A 28 11.33 17.11 5.88
N PHE A 29 11.78 18.35 5.91
CA PHE A 29 12.22 19.12 4.73
C PHE A 29 13.62 18.67 4.30
N VAL A 30 13.70 17.50 3.66
CA VAL A 30 14.94 16.93 3.12
C VAL A 30 14.71 16.53 1.66
N THR A 31 15.78 16.41 0.88
CA THR A 31 15.72 16.09 -0.57
C THR A 31 14.88 14.83 -0.86
N SER A 32 14.90 13.85 0.04
CA SER A 32 14.01 12.67 -0.03
C SER A 32 13.59 12.28 1.37
N SER A 33 12.33 12.54 1.69
CA SER A 33 11.75 12.20 2.99
C SER A 33 11.41 10.71 3.15
N LYS A 34 11.39 9.94 2.06
CA LYS A 34 11.16 8.50 2.05
C LYS A 34 12.33 7.79 1.39
N LYS A 35 12.87 6.74 2.01
CA LYS A 35 13.95 5.91 1.47
C LYS A 35 13.72 4.44 1.82
N MET A 36 14.09 3.56 0.89
CA MET A 36 14.11 2.12 1.11
C MET A 36 15.54 1.59 1.12
N ALA A 37 15.76 0.48 1.83
CA ALA A 37 17.03 -0.24 1.84
C ALA A 37 16.77 -1.75 1.93
N GLY A 38 17.65 -2.55 1.36
CA GLY A 38 17.50 -4.01 1.29
C GLY A 38 16.65 -4.44 0.09
N VAL A 39 16.19 -5.70 0.12
CA VAL A 39 15.34 -6.27 -0.92
C VAL A 39 13.88 -5.97 -0.60
N VAL A 40 13.29 -5.06 -1.35
CA VAL A 40 11.91 -4.60 -1.15
C VAL A 40 10.93 -5.15 -2.19
N TRP A 41 11.43 -5.55 -3.37
CA TRP A 41 10.61 -6.09 -4.44
C TRP A 41 9.98 -7.43 -4.05
N GLY A 42 8.68 -7.59 -4.27
CA GLY A 42 7.89 -8.75 -3.83
C GLY A 42 7.54 -8.77 -2.35
N GLY A 43 8.15 -7.91 -1.55
CA GLY A 43 7.87 -7.74 -0.12
C GLY A 43 6.85 -6.65 0.17
N ALA A 44 6.28 -6.69 1.38
CA ALA A 44 5.32 -5.71 1.87
C ALA A 44 5.64 -5.24 3.30
N ILE A 45 5.22 -4.01 3.63
CA ILE A 45 5.12 -3.58 5.02
C ILE A 45 3.78 -4.10 5.54
N ARG A 46 3.83 -5.01 6.53
CA ARG A 46 2.66 -5.67 7.09
C ARG A 46 2.22 -4.93 8.35
N LEU A 47 1.21 -4.09 8.23
CA LEU A 47 0.67 -3.31 9.37
C LEU A 47 -0.26 -4.15 10.26
N CYS A 48 -0.71 -5.30 9.76
CA CYS A 48 -1.65 -6.20 10.42
C CYS A 48 -1.47 -7.64 9.91
N PRO A 49 -2.04 -8.66 10.58
CA PRO A 49 -2.12 -10.01 10.03
C PRO A 49 -2.90 -10.05 8.70
N ALA A 50 -2.53 -10.98 7.82
CA ALA A 50 -3.31 -11.24 6.61
C ALA A 50 -4.67 -11.86 6.96
N ALA A 51 -5.69 -11.50 6.20
CA ALA A 51 -7.03 -12.07 6.29
C ALA A 51 -7.51 -12.54 4.91
N ALA A 52 -8.68 -13.19 4.86
CA ALA A 52 -9.28 -13.65 3.60
C ALA A 52 -9.49 -12.49 2.62
N THR A 53 -9.87 -11.32 3.13
CA THR A 53 -9.86 -10.05 2.39
C THR A 53 -8.70 -9.19 2.88
N LEU A 54 -7.85 -8.74 1.97
CA LEU A 54 -6.68 -7.90 2.26
C LEU A 54 -6.64 -6.71 1.29
N GLY A 55 -6.42 -5.53 1.83
CA GLY A 55 -6.08 -4.35 1.05
C GLY A 55 -4.56 -4.29 0.76
N ILE A 56 -4.21 -3.70 -0.37
CA ILE A 56 -2.84 -3.30 -0.68
C ILE A 56 -2.85 -1.84 -1.10
N ALA A 57 -2.04 -1.03 -0.45
CA ALA A 57 -1.82 0.37 -0.78
C ALA A 57 -0.37 0.62 -1.21
N GLU A 58 -0.13 1.71 -1.93
CA GLU A 58 1.24 2.12 -2.27
C GLU A 58 1.98 2.65 -1.04
N GLY A 59 1.35 3.55 -0.28
CA GLY A 59 1.92 4.25 0.86
C GLY A 59 1.38 3.81 2.21
N ILE A 60 2.14 4.12 3.27
CA ILE A 60 1.75 3.83 4.66
C ILE A 60 0.54 4.70 5.05
N GLU A 61 0.53 5.96 4.64
CA GLU A 61 -0.56 6.89 4.93
C GLU A 61 -1.89 6.38 4.36
N THR A 62 -1.91 6.02 3.08
CA THR A 62 -3.08 5.43 2.41
C THR A 62 -3.54 4.14 3.09
N ALA A 63 -2.59 3.25 3.45
CA ALA A 63 -2.91 2.00 4.13
C ALA A 63 -3.59 2.22 5.48
N LEU A 64 -3.08 3.16 6.28
CA LEU A 64 -3.65 3.49 7.58
C LEU A 64 -5.04 4.12 7.43
N SER A 65 -5.21 5.06 6.49
CA SER A 65 -6.49 5.72 6.23
C SER A 65 -7.58 4.72 5.84
N VAL A 66 -7.27 3.80 4.91
CA VAL A 66 -8.22 2.75 4.50
C VAL A 66 -8.51 1.77 5.64
N THR A 67 -7.49 1.40 6.42
CA THR A 67 -7.69 0.50 7.57
C THR A 67 -8.63 1.12 8.59
N LEU A 68 -8.48 2.39 8.90
CA LEU A 68 -9.32 3.10 9.87
C LEU A 68 -10.74 3.32 9.34
N ALA A 69 -10.89 3.78 8.10
CA ALA A 69 -12.19 4.10 7.53
C ALA A 69 -13.04 2.88 7.20
N ALA A 70 -12.42 1.81 6.67
CA ALA A 70 -13.13 0.63 6.17
C ALA A 70 -13.00 -0.62 7.06
N HIS A 71 -12.27 -0.54 8.18
CA HIS A 71 -11.92 -1.69 9.02
C HIS A 71 -11.34 -2.87 8.21
N LEU A 72 -10.64 -2.56 7.11
CA LEU A 72 -10.00 -3.51 6.22
C LEU A 72 -8.52 -3.66 6.61
N PRO A 73 -7.99 -4.86 6.82
CA PRO A 73 -6.55 -5.05 6.94
C PRO A 73 -5.85 -4.64 5.64
N VAL A 74 -4.85 -3.77 5.71
CA VAL A 74 -4.12 -3.26 4.53
C VAL A 74 -2.62 -3.42 4.72
N TRP A 75 -1.94 -3.95 3.71
CA TRP A 75 -0.48 -3.98 3.61
C TRP A 75 0.02 -2.91 2.64
N VAL A 76 1.29 -2.52 2.79
CA VAL A 76 1.91 -1.49 1.95
C VAL A 76 2.88 -2.14 0.99
N ALA A 77 2.70 -1.86 -0.29
CA ALA A 77 3.58 -2.33 -1.36
C ALA A 77 4.86 -1.48 -1.50
N GLY A 78 4.81 -0.22 -1.08
CA GLY A 78 5.93 0.73 -1.18
C GLY A 78 6.09 1.37 -2.56
N SER A 79 5.50 0.80 -3.59
CA SER A 79 5.34 1.38 -4.92
C SER A 79 4.21 0.71 -5.67
N LEU A 80 3.62 1.44 -6.62
CA LEU A 80 2.55 0.90 -7.47
C LEU A 80 3.01 -0.34 -8.26
N GLY A 81 4.23 -0.31 -8.81
CA GLY A 81 4.79 -1.44 -9.55
C GLY A 81 4.96 -2.71 -8.72
N ASN A 82 5.28 -2.57 -7.44
CA ASN A 82 5.43 -3.69 -6.54
C ASN A 82 4.10 -4.38 -6.18
N MET A 83 2.95 -3.70 -6.34
CA MET A 83 1.64 -4.34 -6.16
C MET A 83 1.46 -5.58 -7.05
N ALA A 84 2.05 -5.58 -8.26
CA ALA A 84 2.04 -6.70 -9.19
C ALA A 84 3.08 -7.80 -8.87
N ALA A 85 3.90 -7.62 -7.84
CA ALA A 85 4.96 -8.57 -7.50
C ALA A 85 4.81 -9.16 -6.09
N LEU A 86 3.84 -8.69 -5.31
CA LEU A 86 3.68 -9.11 -3.91
C LEU A 86 3.41 -10.60 -3.78
N ASP A 87 4.22 -11.25 -2.97
CA ASP A 87 4.00 -12.63 -2.55
C ASP A 87 3.06 -12.65 -1.34
N LEU A 88 1.79 -12.93 -1.61
CA LEU A 88 0.72 -12.92 -0.61
C LEU A 88 0.42 -14.34 -0.12
N PRO A 89 0.17 -14.52 1.19
CA PRO A 89 -0.15 -15.84 1.74
C PRO A 89 -1.46 -16.41 1.17
N PRO A 90 -1.59 -17.75 1.14
CA PRO A 90 -2.75 -18.44 0.53
C PRO A 90 -4.10 -18.13 1.19
N VAL A 91 -4.10 -17.59 2.41
CA VAL A 91 -5.33 -17.18 3.10
C VAL A 91 -6.02 -16.03 2.37
N VAL A 92 -5.28 -15.18 1.63
CA VAL A 92 -5.83 -14.05 0.89
C VAL A 92 -6.54 -14.55 -0.35
N LYS A 93 -7.86 -14.43 -0.37
CA LYS A 93 -8.75 -14.80 -1.48
C LYS A 93 -9.31 -13.58 -2.22
N ASP A 94 -9.62 -12.53 -1.48
CA ASP A 94 -10.10 -11.26 -1.98
C ASP A 94 -9.04 -10.18 -1.78
N LEU A 95 -8.65 -9.53 -2.86
CA LEU A 95 -7.65 -8.47 -2.85
C LEU A 95 -8.29 -7.14 -3.23
N VAL A 96 -8.02 -6.10 -2.45
CA VAL A 96 -8.43 -4.72 -2.75
C VAL A 96 -7.20 -3.88 -3.02
N LEU A 97 -7.00 -3.47 -4.26
CA LEU A 97 -5.95 -2.53 -4.63
C LEU A 97 -6.43 -1.11 -4.31
N CYS A 98 -5.85 -0.50 -3.29
CA CYS A 98 -6.13 0.89 -2.88
C CYS A 98 -5.18 1.80 -3.64
N VAL A 99 -5.68 2.48 -4.67
CA VAL A 99 -4.87 3.22 -5.63
C VAL A 99 -5.26 4.69 -5.59
N ASP A 100 -4.31 5.55 -5.25
CA ASP A 100 -4.49 7.00 -5.33
C ASP A 100 -4.60 7.44 -6.80
N ALA A 101 -5.27 8.57 -7.03
CA ALA A 101 -5.58 9.05 -8.39
C ALA A 101 -4.45 9.87 -9.03
N ASP A 102 -3.29 9.96 -8.36
CA ASP A 102 -2.20 10.83 -8.78
C ASP A 102 -1.40 10.29 -9.96
N GLY A 103 -0.88 11.19 -10.79
CA GLY A 103 0.06 10.90 -11.87
C GLY A 103 -0.56 10.64 -13.25
N ASP A 104 0.27 10.09 -14.16
CA ASP A 104 -0.15 9.73 -15.52
C ASP A 104 -1.16 8.59 -15.50
N GLN A 105 -2.40 8.92 -15.83
CA GLN A 105 -3.54 7.99 -15.81
C GLN A 105 -3.33 6.78 -16.74
N SER A 106 -2.61 6.93 -17.86
CA SER A 106 -2.35 5.83 -18.79
C SER A 106 -1.33 4.83 -18.22
N ALA A 107 -0.24 5.33 -17.62
CA ALA A 107 0.75 4.49 -16.96
C ALA A 107 0.19 3.82 -15.71
N LEU A 108 -0.63 4.55 -14.95
CA LEU A 108 -1.36 4.05 -13.79
C LEU A 108 -2.29 2.89 -14.18
N ALA A 109 -3.12 3.06 -15.22
CA ALA A 109 -4.05 2.03 -15.69
C ALA A 109 -3.31 0.74 -16.07
N LYS A 110 -2.25 0.84 -16.87
CA LYS A 110 -1.42 -0.33 -17.26
C LYS A 110 -0.82 -1.06 -16.07
N THR A 111 -0.37 -0.33 -15.06
CA THR A 111 0.22 -0.94 -13.86
C THR A 111 -0.83 -1.64 -13.00
N ILE A 112 -2.03 -1.06 -12.91
CA ILE A 112 -3.18 -1.66 -12.22
C ILE A 112 -3.62 -2.94 -12.93
N GLU A 113 -3.76 -2.91 -14.26
CA GLU A 113 -4.12 -4.09 -15.06
C GLU A 113 -3.11 -5.22 -14.86
N LYS A 114 -1.82 -4.90 -14.81
CA LYS A 114 -0.74 -5.86 -14.51
C LYS A 114 -0.92 -6.49 -13.13
N ALA A 115 -1.20 -5.68 -12.12
CA ALA A 115 -1.42 -6.17 -10.75
C ALA A 115 -2.67 -7.04 -10.66
N GLN A 116 -3.77 -6.64 -11.31
CA GLN A 116 -5.00 -7.43 -11.39
C GLN A 116 -4.75 -8.80 -12.05
N ALA A 117 -4.11 -8.81 -13.22
CA ALA A 117 -3.80 -10.04 -13.95
C ALA A 117 -2.89 -10.98 -13.13
N PHE A 118 -1.87 -10.43 -12.49
CA PHE A 118 -0.92 -11.19 -11.66
C PHE A 118 -1.61 -11.91 -10.50
N HIS A 119 -2.50 -11.22 -9.80
CA HIS A 119 -3.18 -11.80 -8.65
C HIS A 119 -4.38 -12.68 -9.04
N ALA A 120 -5.10 -12.32 -10.12
CA ALA A 120 -6.17 -13.14 -10.67
C ALA A 120 -5.65 -14.50 -11.16
N ALA A 121 -4.49 -14.53 -11.83
CA ALA A 121 -3.84 -15.77 -12.25
C ALA A 121 -3.44 -16.69 -11.07
N ARG A 122 -3.41 -16.16 -9.85
CA ARG A 122 -3.18 -16.88 -8.59
C ARG A 122 -4.46 -17.22 -7.83
N GLY A 123 -5.60 -17.14 -8.50
CA GLY A 123 -6.92 -17.52 -7.98
C GLY A 123 -7.50 -16.50 -6.99
N ARG A 124 -7.06 -15.24 -7.00
CA ARG A 124 -7.60 -14.18 -6.14
C ARG A 124 -8.66 -13.40 -6.90
N ARG A 125 -9.74 -13.03 -6.22
CA ARG A 125 -10.65 -11.99 -6.70
C ARG A 125 -10.01 -10.63 -6.44
N VAL A 126 -9.88 -9.78 -7.46
CA VAL A 126 -9.23 -8.48 -7.34
C VAL A 126 -10.25 -7.37 -7.58
N ARG A 127 -10.32 -6.44 -6.64
CA ARG A 127 -11.11 -5.21 -6.71
C ARG A 127 -10.18 -4.01 -6.63
N ILE A 128 -10.63 -2.87 -7.15
CA ILE A 128 -9.91 -1.60 -7.06
C ILE A 128 -10.74 -0.67 -6.20
N ALA A 129 -10.12 -0.06 -5.20
CA ALA A 129 -10.64 1.07 -4.47
C ALA A 129 -9.91 2.33 -4.89
N ARG A 130 -10.65 3.40 -5.13
CA ARG A 130 -10.13 4.74 -5.45
C ARG A 130 -10.78 5.76 -4.55
N PRO A 131 -10.07 6.82 -4.16
CA PRO A 131 -10.70 7.94 -3.48
C PRO A 131 -11.64 8.68 -4.43
N LEU A 132 -12.46 9.57 -3.88
CA LEU A 132 -13.29 10.47 -4.66
C LEU A 132 -12.42 11.41 -5.49
N ALA A 133 -12.94 11.87 -6.62
CA ALA A 133 -12.21 12.77 -7.51
C ALA A 133 -11.72 14.02 -6.76
N GLY A 134 -10.43 14.32 -6.88
CA GLY A 134 -9.79 15.47 -6.24
C GLY A 134 -9.41 15.25 -4.75
N MET A 135 -9.57 14.04 -4.23
CA MET A 135 -9.20 13.68 -2.86
C MET A 135 -8.21 12.51 -2.86
N ASP A 136 -7.45 12.35 -1.78
CA ASP A 136 -6.77 11.11 -1.44
C ASP A 136 -7.55 10.36 -0.33
N PHE A 137 -7.09 9.15 0.04
CA PHE A 137 -7.75 8.36 1.09
C PHE A 137 -7.64 9.01 2.47
N ASN A 138 -6.63 9.80 2.72
CA ASN A 138 -6.47 10.53 3.98
C ASN A 138 -7.42 11.73 4.06
N ASP A 139 -7.66 12.42 2.94
CA ASP A 139 -8.67 13.48 2.87
C ASP A 139 -10.08 12.91 3.11
N MET A 140 -10.38 11.74 2.54
CA MET A 140 -11.65 11.05 2.79
C MET A 140 -11.85 10.68 4.25
N LEU A 141 -10.79 10.18 4.92
CA LEU A 141 -10.85 9.85 6.34
C LEU A 141 -11.14 11.10 7.19
N ARG A 142 -10.43 12.20 6.91
CA ARG A 142 -10.63 13.49 7.64
C ARG A 142 -12.01 14.09 7.39
N GLY A 143 -12.56 13.96 6.19
CA GLY A 143 -13.92 14.41 5.86
C GLY A 143 -15.02 13.58 6.51
N ALA A 144 -14.73 12.35 6.94
CA ALA A 144 -15.67 11.49 7.65
C ALA A 144 -15.71 11.77 9.18
N GLU A 145 -14.75 12.57 9.69
CA GLU A 145 -14.65 12.95 11.11
C GLU A 145 -15.38 14.27 11.45
N VAL A 146 -16.11 14.87 10.50
CA VAL A 146 -16.85 16.14 10.67
C VAL A 146 -18.33 15.91 10.86
#